data_8b77d9f962543e54a85d7cb7eb47ff42
#
_entry.id   8b77d9f962543e54a85d7cb7eb47ff42
#
_cell.length_a   1.000
_cell.length_b   1.000
_cell.length_c   1.000
_cell.angle_alpha   90.00
_cell.angle_beta   90.00
_cell.angle_gamma   90.00
#
_symmetry.space_group_name_H-M   'P 1'
#
loop_
_entity.id
_entity.type
_entity.pdbx_description
1 polymer ?
#
loop_
_entity_poly.entity_id
_entity_poly.type
_entity_poly.pdbx_seq_one_letter_code
_entity_poly.pdbx_strand_id
1 'polypeptide(L)'
;MWNAHYGMLQCSSWPLSIQHPRRAYGMSLNIPCYPDHHEMLAECRIGGAIVATPNATHADIGIACLDAGVPVLMEKPVAESVEQAQRLCERGEQLGIPLLVGHQRRHNPILRRARELIANGVLGRPVSATAMAVWFKPDSYFQPSWRREAGGGPVLINLVHDIDVLRFLLGDVVSVQATMSNGVRGFEVEDTAAVMLTFANGVIAAMSVSDAAVSPWNWDLAAGESAYFVQQDVNSYYFCGTHGSLALPRLDIWRYEGARGWQDPLTQERMALHRVDPYMEQLRHFRAVIEGIEVPLCSGHDGLRTLEVTRAVQIAADTRKSVSLFNRPGFELPS
;
A
#
# COMPACT_ATOMS: atom_id res chain seq x y z
N MET A 1 1.94 -14.04 -0.21
CA MET A 1 1.74 -15.40 -0.75
C MET A 1 1.02 -15.27 -2.09
N TRP A 2 1.77 -15.25 -3.19
CA TRP A 2 1.20 -15.25 -4.54
C TRP A 2 0.75 -16.67 -4.88
N ASN A 3 -0.53 -16.95 -4.72
CA ASN A 3 -1.10 -18.20 -5.23
C ASN A 3 -1.52 -17.97 -6.68
N ALA A 4 -1.03 -18.88 -7.54
CA ALA A 4 -1.17 -18.91 -8.97
C ALA A 4 -2.62 -19.21 -9.41
N HIS A 5 -3.51 -18.22 -9.38
CA HIS A 5 -4.86 -18.34 -9.96
C HIS A 5 -5.28 -17.08 -10.75
N TYR A 6 -4.32 -16.22 -11.10
CA TYR A 6 -4.64 -15.07 -11.95
C TYR A 6 -4.33 -15.40 -13.40
N GLY A 7 -5.37 -15.41 -14.23
CA GLY A 7 -5.24 -15.54 -15.66
C GLY A 7 -4.28 -14.47 -16.19
N MET A 8 -3.09 -14.89 -16.60
CA MET A 8 -2.13 -14.03 -17.25
C MET A 8 -2.74 -13.44 -18.51
N LEU A 9 -2.72 -12.12 -18.64
CA LEU A 9 -2.76 -11.51 -19.96
C LEU A 9 -1.60 -12.11 -20.74
N GLN A 10 -1.90 -12.91 -21.78
CA GLN A 10 -0.92 -13.40 -22.72
C GLN A 10 -0.29 -12.21 -23.46
N CYS A 11 0.72 -11.62 -22.84
CA CYS A 11 1.73 -10.89 -23.60
C CYS A 11 2.78 -11.93 -24.00
N SER A 12 2.88 -12.20 -25.27
CA SER A 12 3.64 -13.29 -25.86
C SER A 12 5.18 -13.19 -25.73
N SER A 13 5.70 -12.40 -24.77
CA SER A 13 7.15 -12.19 -24.63
C SER A 13 7.60 -11.52 -23.33
N TRP A 14 7.14 -11.97 -22.15
CA TRP A 14 7.69 -11.48 -20.88
C TRP A 14 8.65 -12.52 -20.29
N PRO A 15 9.98 -12.29 -20.31
CA PRO A 15 10.94 -13.17 -19.65
C PRO A 15 10.84 -13.06 -18.13
N LEU A 16 11.03 -14.19 -17.45
CA LEU A 16 11.07 -14.27 -15.98
C LEU A 16 12.51 -14.54 -15.52
N SER A 17 13.06 -13.66 -14.68
CA SER A 17 14.23 -13.99 -13.87
C SER A 17 13.78 -14.63 -12.56
N ILE A 18 14.20 -15.86 -12.28
CA ILE A 18 13.71 -16.63 -11.13
C ILE A 18 14.88 -17.26 -10.37
N GLN A 19 15.07 -16.81 -9.13
CA GLN A 19 15.84 -17.57 -8.14
C GLN A 19 14.90 -18.58 -7.46
N HIS A 20 15.10 -19.90 -7.72
CA HIS A 20 14.44 -21.07 -7.08
C HIS A 20 13.06 -21.55 -7.60
N PRO A 21 12.48 -22.62 -7.12
CA PRO A 21 11.81 -23.75 -7.84
C PRO A 21 10.69 -23.38 -8.82
N ARG A 22 10.46 -22.10 -9.07
CA ARG A 22 9.50 -21.57 -10.05
C ARG A 22 10.01 -21.68 -11.52
N ARG A 23 11.27 -22.10 -11.73
CA ARG A 23 11.79 -22.38 -13.08
C ARG A 23 10.91 -23.40 -13.83
N ALA A 24 10.41 -24.40 -13.09
CA ALA A 24 9.46 -25.37 -13.62
C ALA A 24 8.12 -24.73 -14.08
N TYR A 25 7.65 -23.68 -13.38
CA TYR A 25 6.42 -22.97 -13.75
C TYR A 25 6.62 -22.11 -15.01
N GLY A 26 7.72 -21.38 -15.12
CA GLY A 26 8.07 -20.63 -16.32
C GLY A 26 8.22 -21.54 -17.53
N MET A 27 8.85 -22.69 -17.36
CA MET A 27 8.96 -23.73 -18.42
C MET A 27 7.58 -24.27 -18.85
N SER A 28 6.65 -24.44 -17.93
CA SER A 28 5.28 -24.89 -18.26
C SER A 28 4.49 -23.85 -19.08
N LEU A 29 4.88 -22.57 -19.02
CA LEU A 29 4.26 -21.48 -19.77
C LEU A 29 5.01 -21.14 -21.07
N ASN A 30 6.08 -21.86 -21.37
CA ASN A 30 6.97 -21.60 -22.53
C ASN A 30 7.55 -20.15 -22.50
N ILE A 31 7.90 -19.65 -21.32
CA ILE A 31 8.49 -18.33 -21.10
C ILE A 31 9.98 -18.50 -20.82
N PRO A 32 10.88 -17.72 -21.47
CA PRO A 32 12.31 -17.75 -21.18
C PRO A 32 12.58 -17.47 -19.69
N CYS A 33 13.45 -18.29 -19.09
CA CYS A 33 13.83 -18.17 -17.68
C CYS A 33 15.33 -17.98 -17.57
N TYR A 34 15.75 -16.98 -16.81
CA TYR A 34 17.14 -16.62 -16.59
C TYR A 34 17.55 -16.88 -15.14
N PRO A 35 18.82 -17.25 -14.88
CA PRO A 35 19.31 -17.47 -13.53
C PRO A 35 19.38 -16.17 -12.72
N ASP A 36 19.64 -15.05 -13.41
CA ASP A 36 19.65 -13.73 -12.79
C ASP A 36 19.08 -12.64 -13.72
N HIS A 37 18.85 -11.48 -13.18
CA HIS A 37 18.26 -10.35 -13.88
C HIS A 37 19.25 -9.66 -14.83
N HIS A 38 20.56 -9.75 -14.63
CA HIS A 38 21.56 -9.14 -15.51
C HIS A 38 21.62 -9.87 -16.84
N GLU A 39 21.62 -11.21 -16.83
CA GLU A 39 21.51 -12.00 -18.07
C GLU A 39 20.21 -11.68 -18.83
N MET A 40 19.08 -11.61 -18.10
CA MET A 40 17.79 -11.28 -18.70
C MET A 40 17.81 -9.90 -19.37
N LEU A 41 18.37 -8.90 -18.70
CA LEU A 41 18.46 -7.53 -19.22
C LEU A 41 19.41 -7.44 -20.42
N ALA A 42 20.47 -8.24 -20.45
CA ALA A 42 21.44 -8.27 -21.55
C ALA A 42 20.90 -8.96 -22.82
N GLU A 43 20.11 -10.03 -22.66
CA GLU A 43 19.66 -10.86 -23.76
C GLU A 43 18.26 -10.52 -24.29
N CYS A 44 17.41 -9.87 -23.47
CA CYS A 44 16.03 -9.59 -23.80
C CYS A 44 15.74 -8.10 -23.96
N ARG A 45 14.96 -7.77 -24.99
CA ARG A 45 14.30 -6.45 -25.07
C ARG A 45 12.99 -6.51 -24.28
N ILE A 46 12.99 -5.97 -23.06
CA ILE A 46 11.80 -5.92 -22.22
C ILE A 46 11.27 -4.48 -22.14
N GLY A 47 9.95 -4.33 -22.27
CA GLY A 47 9.29 -3.02 -22.23
C GLY A 47 9.03 -2.52 -20.81
N GLY A 48 9.11 -3.38 -19.80
CA GLY A 48 8.94 -3.06 -18.38
C GLY A 48 9.24 -4.27 -17.52
N ALA A 49 9.60 -4.03 -16.25
CA ALA A 49 9.94 -5.08 -15.29
C ALA A 49 9.02 -4.99 -14.05
N ILE A 50 8.59 -6.17 -13.55
CA ILE A 50 7.94 -6.29 -12.26
C ILE A 50 8.94 -6.93 -11.30
N VAL A 51 9.34 -6.19 -10.26
CA VAL A 51 10.27 -6.67 -9.25
C VAL A 51 9.48 -7.10 -8.02
N ALA A 52 9.39 -8.42 -7.82
CA ALA A 52 8.65 -9.08 -6.73
C ALA A 52 9.55 -10.08 -5.99
N THR A 53 10.76 -9.67 -5.72
CA THR A 53 11.82 -10.41 -5.03
C THR A 53 11.80 -10.10 -3.51
N PRO A 54 12.65 -10.68 -2.68
CA PRO A 54 12.81 -10.25 -1.29
C PRO A 54 13.18 -8.77 -1.18
N ASN A 55 12.63 -8.06 -0.18
CA ASN A 55 12.78 -6.61 -0.01
C ASN A 55 14.23 -6.10 -0.08
N ALA A 56 15.17 -6.88 0.47
CA ALA A 56 16.60 -6.57 0.48
C ALA A 56 17.22 -6.43 -0.93
N THR A 57 16.59 -7.01 -1.95
CA THR A 57 17.09 -6.99 -3.34
C THR A 57 16.37 -5.97 -4.23
N HIS A 58 15.32 -5.31 -3.72
CA HIS A 58 14.49 -4.40 -4.52
C HIS A 58 15.29 -3.26 -5.13
N ALA A 59 16.10 -2.58 -4.31
CA ALA A 59 16.84 -1.41 -4.77
C ALA A 59 17.86 -1.75 -5.86
N ASP A 60 18.64 -2.81 -5.68
CA ASP A 60 19.71 -3.18 -6.61
C ASP A 60 19.12 -3.68 -7.94
N ILE A 61 18.09 -4.53 -7.89
CA ILE A 61 17.41 -5.01 -9.11
C ILE A 61 16.69 -3.87 -9.81
N GLY A 62 16.00 -3.00 -9.04
CA GLY A 62 15.32 -1.84 -9.60
C GLY A 62 16.28 -0.88 -10.31
N ILE A 63 17.43 -0.58 -9.69
CA ILE A 63 18.47 0.28 -10.30
C ILE A 63 19.00 -0.38 -11.57
N ALA A 64 19.30 -1.69 -11.57
CA ALA A 64 19.77 -2.38 -12.76
C ALA A 64 18.76 -2.31 -13.92
N CYS A 65 17.45 -2.44 -13.64
CA CYS A 65 16.40 -2.27 -14.64
C CYS A 65 16.37 -0.82 -15.18
N LEU A 66 16.40 0.17 -14.30
CA LEU A 66 16.41 1.59 -14.68
C LEU A 66 17.65 1.93 -15.52
N ASP A 67 18.84 1.43 -15.15
CA ASP A 67 20.08 1.61 -15.90
C ASP A 67 20.02 0.99 -17.32
N ALA A 68 19.24 -0.08 -17.46
CA ALA A 68 18.96 -0.70 -18.75
C ALA A 68 17.85 0.00 -19.57
N GLY A 69 17.30 1.12 -19.08
CA GLY A 69 16.22 1.85 -19.74
C GLY A 69 14.84 1.22 -19.57
N VAL A 70 14.65 0.37 -18.56
CA VAL A 70 13.44 -0.43 -18.37
C VAL A 70 12.58 0.15 -17.24
N PRO A 71 11.33 0.61 -17.52
CA PRO A 71 10.38 1.01 -16.50
C PRO A 71 10.11 -0.11 -15.49
N VAL A 72 9.94 0.28 -14.21
CA VAL A 72 9.83 -0.69 -13.10
C VAL A 72 8.51 -0.54 -12.37
N LEU A 73 7.82 -1.66 -12.13
CA LEU A 73 6.80 -1.82 -11.10
C LEU A 73 7.42 -2.61 -9.95
N MET A 74 7.74 -1.91 -8.86
CA MET A 74 8.36 -2.49 -7.68
C MET A 74 7.29 -2.96 -6.68
N GLU A 75 7.37 -4.21 -6.20
CA GLU A 75 6.54 -4.63 -5.08
C GLU A 75 6.81 -3.81 -3.81
N LYS A 76 5.78 -3.74 -2.95
CA LYS A 76 5.90 -3.06 -1.65
C LYS A 76 6.60 -3.96 -0.60
N PRO A 77 7.36 -3.37 0.31
CA PRO A 77 7.81 -1.98 0.34
C PRO A 77 8.78 -1.70 -0.81
N VAL A 78 8.86 -0.44 -1.24
CA VAL A 78 9.71 -0.04 -2.39
C VAL A 78 11.18 -0.44 -2.24
N ALA A 79 11.68 -0.52 -1.01
CA ALA A 79 13.01 -1.02 -0.64
C ALA A 79 13.01 -1.46 0.83
N GLU A 80 14.12 -2.05 1.29
CA GLU A 80 14.31 -2.46 2.68
C GLU A 80 14.52 -1.26 3.61
N SER A 81 15.23 -0.22 3.18
CA SER A 81 15.46 1.01 3.94
C SER A 81 15.06 2.27 3.16
N VAL A 82 14.90 3.37 3.91
CA VAL A 82 14.58 4.69 3.35
C VAL A 82 15.70 5.18 2.42
N GLU A 83 16.95 4.96 2.79
CA GLU A 83 18.13 5.35 2.01
C GLU A 83 18.21 4.59 0.68
N GLN A 84 17.91 3.29 0.69
CA GLN A 84 17.83 2.49 -0.53
C GLN A 84 16.68 2.96 -1.43
N ALA A 85 15.51 3.22 -0.85
CA ALA A 85 14.35 3.74 -1.58
C ALA A 85 14.65 5.11 -2.22
N GLN A 86 15.35 5.99 -1.50
CA GLN A 86 15.74 7.30 -1.99
C GLN A 86 16.68 7.16 -3.20
N ARG A 87 17.75 6.36 -3.09
CA ARG A 87 18.67 6.10 -4.23
C ARG A 87 17.95 5.57 -5.46
N LEU A 88 16.99 4.65 -5.26
CA LEU A 88 16.20 4.08 -6.35
C LEU A 88 15.31 5.15 -7.02
N CYS A 89 14.64 6.00 -6.25
CA CYS A 89 13.83 7.11 -6.76
C CYS A 89 14.68 8.12 -7.53
N GLU A 90 15.80 8.58 -6.94
CA GLU A 90 16.72 9.51 -7.56
C GLU A 90 17.27 8.97 -8.91
N ARG A 91 17.53 7.65 -8.97
CA ARG A 91 18.00 7.03 -10.20
C ARG A 91 16.95 7.05 -11.29
N GLY A 92 15.69 6.71 -10.96
CA GLY A 92 14.57 6.80 -11.92
C GLY A 92 14.38 8.22 -12.45
N GLU A 93 14.47 9.22 -11.59
CA GLU A 93 14.35 10.64 -11.97
C GLU A 93 15.50 11.09 -12.87
N GLN A 94 16.75 10.79 -12.50
CA GLN A 94 17.94 11.13 -13.29
C GLN A 94 17.86 10.60 -14.73
N LEU A 95 17.27 9.41 -14.88
CA LEU A 95 17.13 8.76 -16.19
C LEU A 95 15.83 9.12 -16.92
N GLY A 96 14.86 9.73 -16.21
CA GLY A 96 13.52 10.00 -16.75
C GLY A 96 12.73 8.71 -17.01
N ILE A 97 13.02 7.61 -16.29
CA ILE A 97 12.38 6.31 -16.47
C ILE A 97 11.38 6.07 -15.35
N PRO A 98 10.13 5.67 -15.68
CA PRO A 98 9.09 5.47 -14.68
C PRO A 98 9.44 4.39 -13.66
N LEU A 99 9.30 4.73 -12.38
CA LEU A 99 9.30 3.81 -11.24
C LEU A 99 7.94 3.89 -10.56
N LEU A 100 7.21 2.77 -10.55
CA LEU A 100 5.93 2.59 -9.86
C LEU A 100 6.10 1.66 -8.67
N VAL A 101 5.25 1.81 -7.66
CA VAL A 101 5.23 0.92 -6.50
C VAL A 101 3.90 0.18 -6.40
N GLY A 102 3.96 -1.11 -6.10
CA GLY A 102 2.86 -2.07 -6.07
C GLY A 102 1.90 -1.90 -4.89
N HIS A 103 1.45 -0.68 -4.63
CA HIS A 103 0.33 -0.42 -3.73
C HIS A 103 -0.99 -0.63 -4.49
N GLN A 104 -1.32 -1.90 -4.76
CA GLN A 104 -2.45 -2.30 -5.60
C GLN A 104 -3.79 -1.71 -5.15
N ARG A 105 -3.97 -1.45 -3.84
CA ARG A 105 -5.21 -0.88 -3.31
C ARG A 105 -5.56 0.46 -3.93
N ARG A 106 -4.58 1.28 -4.37
CA ARG A 106 -4.84 2.54 -5.10
C ARG A 106 -5.60 2.34 -6.41
N HIS A 107 -5.53 1.13 -6.99
CA HIS A 107 -6.24 0.77 -8.21
C HIS A 107 -7.64 0.20 -7.96
N ASN A 108 -8.04 0.01 -6.70
CA ASN A 108 -9.39 -0.40 -6.35
C ASN A 108 -10.39 0.74 -6.64
N PRO A 109 -11.49 0.49 -7.36
CA PRO A 109 -12.48 1.52 -7.71
C PRO A 109 -13.12 2.19 -6.49
N ILE A 110 -13.25 1.47 -5.36
CA ILE A 110 -13.76 2.02 -4.11
C ILE A 110 -12.85 3.15 -3.61
N LEU A 111 -11.53 2.93 -3.59
CA LEU A 111 -10.56 3.92 -3.12
C LEU A 111 -10.40 5.08 -4.12
N ARG A 112 -10.45 4.80 -5.41
CA ARG A 112 -10.49 5.86 -6.44
C ARG A 112 -11.72 6.75 -6.26
N ARG A 113 -12.89 6.13 -6.07
CA ARG A 113 -14.14 6.88 -5.82
C ARG A 113 -14.10 7.67 -4.52
N ALA A 114 -13.56 7.08 -3.45
CA ALA A 114 -13.38 7.77 -2.18
C ALA A 114 -12.49 9.02 -2.33
N ARG A 115 -11.38 8.91 -3.08
CA ARG A 115 -10.50 10.06 -3.39
C ARG A 115 -11.24 11.16 -4.15
N GLU A 116 -12.04 10.80 -5.17
CA GLU A 116 -12.86 11.74 -5.91
C GLU A 116 -13.88 12.46 -5.01
N LEU A 117 -14.57 11.72 -4.13
CA LEU A 117 -15.56 12.29 -3.20
C LEU A 117 -14.91 13.29 -2.23
N ILE A 118 -13.74 12.95 -1.70
CA ILE A 118 -12.97 13.83 -0.81
C ILE A 118 -12.49 15.07 -1.58
N ALA A 119 -11.90 14.89 -2.75
CA ALA A 119 -11.40 15.98 -3.59
C ALA A 119 -12.51 16.93 -4.06
N ASN A 120 -13.71 16.40 -4.34
CA ASN A 120 -14.89 17.19 -4.71
C ASN A 120 -15.60 17.84 -3.52
N GLY A 121 -15.02 17.75 -2.31
CA GLY A 121 -15.53 18.44 -1.12
C GLY A 121 -16.80 17.84 -0.51
N VAL A 122 -17.16 16.59 -0.82
CA VAL A 122 -18.35 15.92 -0.25
C VAL A 122 -18.29 15.87 1.28
N LEU A 123 -17.10 15.75 1.85
CA LEU A 123 -16.89 15.80 3.31
C LEU A 123 -16.71 17.22 3.85
N GLY A 124 -16.65 18.26 2.99
CA GLY A 124 -16.09 19.56 3.36
C GLY A 124 -14.61 19.45 3.65
N ARG A 125 -14.11 20.18 4.67
CA ARG A 125 -12.73 20.01 5.13
C ARG A 125 -12.62 18.71 5.94
N PRO A 126 -11.77 17.74 5.54
CA PRO A 126 -11.48 16.56 6.37
C PRO A 126 -10.92 16.97 7.73
N VAL A 127 -11.35 16.31 8.81
CA VAL A 127 -10.99 16.62 10.21
C VAL A 127 -10.28 15.45 10.86
N SER A 128 -10.86 14.26 10.76
CA SER A 128 -10.31 13.06 11.39
C SER A 128 -10.56 11.82 10.57
N ALA A 129 -9.72 10.80 10.77
CA ALA A 129 -9.91 9.48 10.21
C ALA A 129 -9.64 8.38 11.25
N THR A 130 -10.27 7.22 11.06
CA THR A 130 -9.96 6.00 11.80
C THR A 130 -9.78 4.86 10.81
N ALA A 131 -8.73 4.06 10.98
CA ALA A 131 -8.49 2.86 10.18
C ALA A 131 -8.23 1.66 11.08
N MET A 132 -8.78 0.52 10.71
CA MET A 132 -8.60 -0.75 11.42
C MET A 132 -8.02 -1.80 10.47
N ALA A 133 -6.91 -2.41 10.90
CA ALA A 133 -6.25 -3.52 10.26
C ALA A 133 -6.13 -4.69 11.26
N VAL A 134 -7.29 -5.15 11.74
CA VAL A 134 -7.40 -6.11 12.84
C VAL A 134 -8.06 -7.38 12.36
N TRP A 135 -7.34 -8.49 12.43
CA TRP A 135 -7.87 -9.84 12.17
C TRP A 135 -6.97 -10.93 12.73
N PHE A 136 -7.53 -12.07 13.05
CA PHE A 136 -6.78 -13.19 13.58
C PHE A 136 -6.04 -13.93 12.45
N LYS A 137 -4.72 -14.09 12.58
CA LYS A 137 -3.91 -14.99 11.74
C LYS A 137 -3.71 -16.32 12.45
N PRO A 138 -3.97 -17.47 11.79
CA PRO A 138 -3.81 -18.78 12.40
C PRO A 138 -2.33 -19.11 12.66
N ASP A 139 -2.06 -19.98 13.62
CA ASP A 139 -0.68 -20.37 14.00
C ASP A 139 0.14 -20.95 12.83
N SER A 140 -0.54 -21.62 11.89
CA SER A 140 0.10 -22.11 10.66
C SER A 140 0.71 -20.99 9.79
N TYR A 141 0.19 -19.76 9.88
CA TYR A 141 0.78 -18.61 9.20
C TYR A 141 2.19 -18.31 9.69
N PHE A 142 2.48 -18.58 10.96
CA PHE A 142 3.75 -18.26 11.61
C PHE A 142 4.79 -19.40 11.55
N GLN A 143 4.53 -20.48 10.82
CA GLN A 143 5.51 -21.58 10.65
C GLN A 143 6.83 -21.12 10.03
N PRO A 144 6.87 -20.26 8.98
CA PRO A 144 8.14 -19.67 8.52
C PRO A 144 8.74 -18.75 9.61
N SER A 145 10.00 -18.97 9.99
CA SER A 145 10.65 -18.28 11.11
C SER A 145 10.67 -16.76 10.95
N TRP A 146 10.91 -16.26 9.74
CA TRP A 146 10.99 -14.84 9.44
C TRP A 146 9.73 -14.04 9.85
N ARG A 147 8.57 -14.71 9.96
CA ARG A 147 7.31 -14.07 10.38
C ARG A 147 7.23 -13.84 11.89
N ARG A 148 8.18 -14.34 12.64
CA ARG A 148 8.31 -14.19 14.10
C ARG A 148 9.51 -13.35 14.48
N GLU A 149 10.33 -12.97 13.48
CA GLU A 149 11.60 -12.26 13.61
C GLU A 149 11.43 -10.80 13.14
N ALA A 150 12.42 -9.95 13.45
CA ALA A 150 12.41 -8.54 13.08
C ALA A 150 12.05 -8.31 11.60
N GLY A 151 11.05 -7.46 11.33
CA GLY A 151 10.51 -7.20 10.00
C GLY A 151 9.32 -8.08 9.59
N GLY A 152 8.99 -9.13 10.35
CA GLY A 152 7.87 -10.05 10.10
C GLY A 152 6.54 -9.65 10.74
N GLY A 153 6.51 -8.55 11.49
CA GLY A 153 5.32 -8.09 12.21
C GLY A 153 4.26 -7.40 11.35
N PRO A 154 3.03 -7.27 11.86
CA PRO A 154 1.90 -6.72 11.11
C PRO A 154 2.06 -5.24 10.74
N VAL A 155 2.91 -4.46 11.39
CA VAL A 155 3.17 -3.06 11.02
C VAL A 155 3.83 -2.99 9.63
N LEU A 156 4.91 -3.73 9.40
CA LEU A 156 5.60 -3.73 8.10
C LEU A 156 4.87 -4.53 7.03
N ILE A 157 4.22 -5.64 7.38
CA ILE A 157 3.60 -6.53 6.41
C ILE A 157 2.22 -6.03 5.98
N ASN A 158 1.43 -5.51 6.91
CA ASN A 158 0.03 -5.19 6.69
C ASN A 158 -0.25 -3.69 6.78
N LEU A 159 0.14 -3.01 7.87
CA LEU A 159 -0.19 -1.62 8.10
C LEU A 159 0.38 -0.68 7.04
N VAL A 160 1.46 -1.07 6.34
CA VAL A 160 2.01 -0.34 5.21
C VAL A 160 0.97 -0.07 4.11
N HIS A 161 0.04 -1.00 3.87
CA HIS A 161 -1.06 -0.80 2.93
C HIS A 161 -2.07 0.23 3.42
N ASP A 162 -2.37 0.22 4.71
CA ASP A 162 -3.36 1.12 5.31
C ASP A 162 -2.79 2.53 5.45
N ILE A 163 -1.49 2.66 5.75
CA ILE A 163 -0.75 3.93 5.70
C ILE A 163 -0.80 4.52 4.29
N ASP A 164 -0.55 3.69 3.26
CA ASP A 164 -0.61 4.14 1.87
C ASP A 164 -2.01 4.60 1.47
N VAL A 165 -3.05 3.87 1.87
CA VAL A 165 -4.45 4.27 1.63
C VAL A 165 -4.77 5.61 2.29
N LEU A 166 -4.38 5.82 3.55
CA LEU A 166 -4.60 7.10 4.23
C LEU A 166 -3.84 8.23 3.54
N ARG A 167 -2.58 8.01 3.11
CA ARG A 167 -1.81 8.99 2.35
C ARG A 167 -2.44 9.29 0.99
N PHE A 168 -2.92 8.27 0.28
CA PHE A 168 -3.60 8.43 -1.00
C PHE A 168 -4.87 9.30 -0.91
N LEU A 169 -5.59 9.22 0.21
CA LEU A 169 -6.86 9.92 0.43
C LEU A 169 -6.70 11.28 1.12
N LEU A 170 -5.71 11.43 2.00
CA LEU A 170 -5.58 12.59 2.88
C LEU A 170 -4.31 13.42 2.64
N GLY A 171 -3.34 12.91 1.87
CA GLY A 171 -2.07 13.58 1.60
C GLY A 171 -0.94 13.15 2.53
N ASP A 172 0.08 13.98 2.68
CA ASP A 172 1.30 13.60 3.38
C ASP A 172 1.18 13.67 4.90
N VAL A 173 1.79 12.68 5.56
CA VAL A 173 1.92 12.60 7.02
C VAL A 173 3.13 13.42 7.48
N VAL A 174 2.95 14.21 8.53
CA VAL A 174 3.99 15.09 9.09
C VAL A 174 4.46 14.67 10.47
N SER A 175 3.67 13.89 11.20
CA SER A 175 4.03 13.40 12.52
C SER A 175 3.38 12.03 12.80
N VAL A 176 4.12 11.18 13.52
CA VAL A 176 3.71 9.84 13.91
C VAL A 176 3.90 9.64 15.40
N GLN A 177 2.90 9.06 16.07
CA GLN A 177 3.00 8.52 17.42
C GLN A 177 2.51 7.06 17.40
N ALA A 178 3.15 6.17 18.14
CA ALA A 178 2.78 4.76 18.15
C ALA A 178 3.12 4.07 19.47
N THR A 179 2.36 3.00 19.74
CA THR A 179 2.66 2.02 20.78
C THR A 179 2.48 0.63 20.16
N MET A 180 3.43 -0.29 20.42
CA MET A 180 3.39 -1.67 19.95
C MET A 180 3.47 -2.65 21.12
N SER A 181 2.94 -3.85 20.93
CA SER A 181 2.97 -4.96 21.88
C SER A 181 3.15 -6.29 21.13
N ASN A 182 3.83 -7.22 21.76
CA ASN A 182 3.90 -8.63 21.37
C ASN A 182 3.31 -9.54 22.46
N GLY A 183 2.51 -8.98 23.35
CA GLY A 183 2.06 -9.62 24.59
C GLY A 183 1.10 -10.80 24.39
N VAL A 184 0.50 -10.96 23.22
CA VAL A 184 -0.40 -12.08 22.94
C VAL A 184 0.36 -13.28 22.39
N ARG A 185 1.24 -13.08 21.40
CA ARG A 185 1.98 -14.17 20.74
C ARG A 185 3.35 -14.43 21.35
N GLY A 186 3.96 -13.44 22.01
CA GLY A 186 5.28 -13.56 22.61
C GLY A 186 6.41 -13.75 21.60
N PHE A 187 6.21 -13.34 20.32
CA PHE A 187 7.26 -13.37 19.30
C PHE A 187 8.22 -12.17 19.47
N GLU A 188 9.32 -12.18 18.72
CA GLU A 188 10.24 -11.04 18.69
C GLU A 188 9.57 -9.78 18.13
N VAL A 189 8.65 -9.95 17.18
CA VAL A 189 7.91 -8.88 16.54
C VAL A 189 6.60 -8.57 17.26
N GLU A 190 6.07 -7.38 17.02
CA GLU A 190 4.76 -6.97 17.48
C GLU A 190 3.64 -7.85 16.90
N ASP A 191 2.58 -8.06 17.68
CA ASP A 191 1.31 -8.65 17.26
C ASP A 191 0.16 -7.63 17.24
N THR A 192 0.38 -6.49 17.87
CA THR A 192 -0.62 -5.41 18.01
C THR A 192 0.08 -4.05 18.05
N ALA A 193 -0.52 -3.04 17.41
CA ALA A 193 -0.10 -1.66 17.53
C ALA A 193 -1.28 -0.69 17.48
N ALA A 194 -1.12 0.45 18.15
CA ALA A 194 -1.94 1.65 18.02
C ALA A 194 -1.07 2.79 17.48
N VAL A 195 -1.57 3.47 16.43
CA VAL A 195 -0.81 4.51 15.72
C VAL A 195 -1.68 5.75 15.56
N MET A 196 -1.08 6.91 15.76
CA MET A 196 -1.68 8.21 15.46
C MET A 196 -0.82 8.94 14.42
N LEU A 197 -1.47 9.39 13.35
CA LEU A 197 -0.85 10.14 12.26
C LEU A 197 -1.41 11.56 12.23
N THR A 198 -0.55 12.56 12.09
CA THR A 198 -0.94 13.93 11.77
C THR A 198 -0.57 14.22 10.33
N PHE A 199 -1.52 14.73 9.55
CA PHE A 199 -1.34 15.07 8.14
C PHE A 199 -0.99 16.56 7.96
N ALA A 200 -0.36 16.90 6.85
CA ALA A 200 0.03 18.28 6.52
C ALA A 200 -1.17 19.25 6.46
N ASN A 201 -2.36 18.76 6.07
CA ASN A 201 -3.60 19.51 6.02
C ASN A 201 -4.32 19.63 7.40
N GLY A 202 -3.69 19.15 8.49
CA GLY A 202 -4.21 19.19 9.85
C GLY A 202 -5.14 18.04 10.24
N VAL A 203 -5.42 17.09 9.36
CA VAL A 203 -6.18 15.87 9.68
C VAL A 203 -5.42 15.02 10.69
N ILE A 204 -6.13 14.46 11.66
CA ILE A 204 -5.59 13.48 12.61
C ILE A 204 -6.23 12.13 12.33
N ALA A 205 -5.41 11.09 12.15
CA ALA A 205 -5.89 9.72 11.97
C ALA A 205 -5.43 8.82 13.11
N ALA A 206 -6.34 7.99 13.62
CA ALA A 206 -6.05 6.90 14.54
C ALA A 206 -6.10 5.56 13.81
N MET A 207 -5.13 4.70 14.06
CA MET A 207 -5.07 3.36 13.46
C MET A 207 -4.87 2.30 14.53
N SER A 208 -5.53 1.16 14.35
CA SER A 208 -5.32 -0.05 15.15
C SER A 208 -4.94 -1.20 14.22
N VAL A 209 -3.87 -1.90 14.54
CA VAL A 209 -3.45 -3.11 13.84
C VAL A 209 -3.26 -4.25 14.83
N SER A 210 -3.76 -5.44 14.49
CA SER A 210 -3.45 -6.66 15.24
C SER A 210 -3.64 -7.88 14.35
N ASP A 211 -2.74 -8.83 14.45
CA ASP A 211 -2.89 -10.15 13.83
C ASP A 211 -3.23 -11.26 14.85
N ALA A 212 -3.43 -10.88 16.10
CA ALA A 212 -3.76 -11.76 17.22
C ALA A 212 -5.20 -11.61 17.71
N ALA A 213 -5.93 -10.58 17.28
CA ALA A 213 -7.30 -10.32 17.72
C ALA A 213 -8.33 -10.81 16.70
N VAL A 214 -9.39 -11.46 17.17
CA VAL A 214 -10.52 -11.90 16.33
C VAL A 214 -11.38 -10.68 15.97
N SER A 215 -11.43 -10.35 14.68
CA SER A 215 -12.16 -9.18 14.18
C SER A 215 -12.38 -9.28 12.67
N PRO A 216 -13.48 -8.72 12.13
CA PRO A 216 -13.69 -8.58 10.69
C PRO A 216 -13.15 -7.24 10.15
N TRP A 217 -12.60 -6.37 11.00
CA TRP A 217 -12.29 -4.97 10.67
C TRP A 217 -10.90 -4.82 10.07
N ASN A 218 -10.75 -5.24 8.83
CA ASN A 218 -9.61 -4.95 7.98
C ASN A 218 -10.08 -4.88 6.53
N TRP A 219 -9.24 -4.31 5.66
CA TRP A 219 -9.56 -4.14 4.26
C TRP A 219 -9.77 -5.47 3.53
N ASP A 220 -8.93 -6.47 3.78
CA ASP A 220 -8.94 -7.73 3.03
C ASP A 220 -10.24 -8.53 3.26
N LEU A 221 -10.78 -8.51 4.50
CA LEU A 221 -12.08 -9.12 4.81
C LEU A 221 -13.26 -8.22 4.39
N ALA A 222 -13.12 -6.91 4.47
CA ALA A 222 -14.23 -5.98 4.22
C ALA A 222 -14.45 -5.70 2.73
N ALA A 223 -13.38 -5.46 1.94
CA ALA A 223 -13.48 -5.02 0.56
C ALA A 223 -13.84 -6.14 -0.43
N GLY A 224 -13.54 -7.40 -0.09
CA GLY A 224 -13.79 -8.53 -0.99
C GLY A 224 -12.94 -8.49 -2.27
N GLU A 225 -11.71 -7.96 -2.19
CA GLU A 225 -10.79 -7.91 -3.32
C GLU A 225 -10.29 -9.30 -3.74
N SER A 226 -10.13 -10.20 -2.79
CA SER A 226 -9.58 -11.53 -3.00
C SER A 226 -10.58 -12.61 -2.60
N ALA A 227 -10.76 -13.60 -3.47
CA ALA A 227 -11.54 -14.80 -3.15
C ALA A 227 -10.90 -15.69 -2.07
N TYR A 228 -9.65 -15.40 -1.68
CA TYR A 228 -8.98 -16.13 -0.59
C TYR A 228 -9.60 -15.85 0.77
N PHE A 229 -10.19 -14.66 0.96
CA PHE A 229 -10.83 -14.26 2.21
C PHE A 229 -12.35 -14.30 2.10
N VAL A 230 -13.01 -14.73 3.18
CA VAL A 230 -14.46 -14.66 3.27
C VAL A 230 -14.87 -13.22 3.55
N GLN A 231 -15.52 -12.59 2.58
CA GLN A 231 -15.92 -11.18 2.70
C GLN A 231 -16.93 -10.98 3.83
N GLN A 232 -16.74 -9.89 4.58
CA GLN A 232 -17.62 -9.41 5.63
C GLN A 232 -18.24 -8.05 5.22
N ASP A 233 -19.55 -7.87 5.41
CA ASP A 233 -20.24 -6.59 5.09
C ASP A 233 -20.04 -5.57 6.22
N VAL A 234 -18.81 -5.09 6.37
CA VAL A 234 -18.40 -4.10 7.38
C VAL A 234 -17.53 -3.01 6.75
N ASN A 235 -17.35 -1.91 7.48
CA ASN A 235 -16.34 -0.90 7.16
C ASN A 235 -15.13 -1.07 8.07
N SER A 236 -13.95 -0.70 7.55
CA SER A 236 -12.68 -0.69 8.29
C SER A 236 -11.99 0.67 8.27
N TYR A 237 -12.49 1.62 7.47
CA TYR A 237 -12.04 3.01 7.47
C TYR A 237 -13.21 3.96 7.63
N TYR A 238 -12.98 5.04 8.37
CA TYR A 238 -13.95 6.10 8.65
C TYR A 238 -13.27 7.44 8.50
N PHE A 239 -13.81 8.32 7.65
CA PHE A 239 -13.32 9.66 7.39
C PHE A 239 -14.40 10.65 7.77
N CYS A 240 -14.08 11.61 8.65
CA CYS A 240 -15.01 12.62 9.12
C CYS A 240 -14.54 14.00 8.66
N GLY A 241 -15.45 14.77 8.11
CA GLY A 241 -15.21 16.14 7.69
C GLY A 241 -16.27 17.11 8.24
N THR A 242 -16.13 18.38 7.88
CA THR A 242 -17.03 19.44 8.39
C THR A 242 -18.43 19.38 7.78
N HIS A 243 -18.65 18.66 6.68
CA HIS A 243 -19.93 18.57 5.97
C HIS A 243 -20.50 17.17 5.89
N GLY A 244 -19.68 16.15 6.05
CA GLY A 244 -20.10 14.75 5.98
C GLY A 244 -19.01 13.81 6.42
N SER A 245 -19.35 12.52 6.44
CA SER A 245 -18.44 11.42 6.75
C SER A 245 -18.54 10.37 5.65
N LEU A 246 -17.45 9.60 5.48
CA LEU A 246 -17.36 8.50 4.52
C LEU A 246 -16.82 7.28 5.24
N ALA A 247 -17.46 6.14 5.07
CA ALA A 247 -16.98 4.87 5.60
C ALA A 247 -16.71 3.87 4.47
N LEU A 248 -15.56 3.18 4.52
CA LEU A 248 -15.08 2.27 3.49
C LEU A 248 -14.88 0.85 4.04
N PRO A 249 -15.07 -0.15 3.17
CA PRO A 249 -15.23 -0.11 1.71
C PRO A 249 -16.67 0.09 1.19
N ARG A 250 -17.67 0.16 2.07
CA ARG A 250 -19.07 0.20 1.65
C ARG A 250 -19.48 1.50 0.97
N LEU A 251 -18.64 2.54 0.98
CA LEU A 251 -18.94 3.88 0.48
C LEU A 251 -20.20 4.46 1.14
N ASP A 252 -20.35 4.26 2.47
CA ASP A 252 -21.42 4.87 3.24
C ASP A 252 -21.08 6.36 3.47
N ILE A 253 -21.92 7.26 2.97
CA ILE A 253 -21.79 8.71 3.14
C ILE A 253 -22.87 9.17 4.10
N TRP A 254 -22.47 9.89 5.15
CA TRP A 254 -23.36 10.47 6.13
C TRP A 254 -23.28 11.99 6.08
N ARG A 255 -24.42 12.68 6.02
CA ARG A 255 -24.48 14.15 5.99
C ARG A 255 -25.80 14.67 6.51
N TYR A 256 -25.82 15.95 6.90
CA TYR A 256 -27.07 16.67 7.14
C TYR A 256 -27.63 17.22 5.82
N GLU A 257 -28.92 17.13 5.60
CA GLU A 257 -29.57 17.73 4.43
C GLU A 257 -30.02 19.17 4.66
N GLY A 258 -30.10 19.60 5.93
CA GLY A 258 -30.56 20.92 6.32
C GLY A 258 -29.68 21.57 7.39
N ALA A 259 -30.31 22.01 8.47
CA ALA A 259 -29.58 22.53 9.63
C ALA A 259 -28.63 21.46 10.19
N ARG A 260 -27.51 21.90 10.73
CA ARG A 260 -26.48 21.01 11.30
C ARG A 260 -26.48 21.12 12.78
N GLY A 261 -26.96 20.10 13.43
CA GLY A 261 -26.96 20.04 14.89
C GLY A 261 -27.12 18.60 15.37
N TRP A 262 -26.66 18.34 16.56
CA TRP A 262 -26.74 16.99 17.16
C TRP A 262 -28.18 16.50 17.39
N GLN A 263 -29.17 17.38 17.27
CA GLN A 263 -30.59 17.06 17.35
C GLN A 263 -31.22 16.81 15.98
N ASP A 264 -30.49 17.09 14.89
CA ASP A 264 -30.97 16.91 13.53
C ASP A 264 -30.59 15.52 13.01
N PRO A 265 -31.47 14.87 12.21
CA PRO A 265 -31.18 13.57 11.66
C PRO A 265 -30.08 13.65 10.60
N LEU A 266 -29.18 12.67 10.60
CA LEU A 266 -28.26 12.42 9.50
C LEU A 266 -28.91 11.55 8.44
N THR A 267 -28.65 11.85 7.18
CA THR A 267 -28.96 10.95 6.06
C THR A 267 -27.78 10.06 5.75
N GLN A 268 -28.08 8.86 5.25
CA GLN A 268 -27.09 7.90 4.77
C GLN A 268 -27.32 7.58 3.31
N GLU A 269 -26.28 7.74 2.52
CA GLU A 269 -26.23 7.27 1.14
C GLU A 269 -25.17 6.18 1.02
N ARG A 270 -25.45 5.13 0.25
CA ARG A 270 -24.47 4.08 -0.06
C ARG A 270 -24.31 3.95 -1.56
N MET A 271 -23.06 3.89 -2.02
CA MET A 271 -22.74 3.65 -3.42
C MET A 271 -22.34 2.20 -3.64
N ALA A 272 -22.82 1.61 -4.72
CA ALA A 272 -22.36 0.31 -5.19
C ALA A 272 -21.50 0.51 -6.44
N LEU A 273 -20.35 -0.15 -6.48
CA LEU A 273 -19.44 -0.13 -7.62
C LEU A 273 -19.23 -1.54 -8.16
N HIS A 274 -18.90 -1.64 -9.45
CA HIS A 274 -18.45 -2.89 -10.02
C HIS A 274 -17.12 -3.31 -9.39
N ARG A 275 -17.03 -4.59 -9.03
CA ARG A 275 -15.78 -5.16 -8.55
C ARG A 275 -14.84 -5.34 -9.73
N VAL A 276 -13.59 -5.01 -9.50
CA VAL A 276 -12.48 -5.29 -10.41
C VAL A 276 -11.34 -5.90 -9.60
N ASP A 277 -10.47 -6.61 -10.26
CA ASP A 277 -9.21 -7.08 -9.67
C ASP A 277 -8.20 -5.91 -9.67
N PRO A 278 -7.81 -5.39 -8.50
CA PRO A 278 -6.90 -4.24 -8.42
C PRO A 278 -5.49 -4.55 -8.95
N TYR A 279 -5.06 -5.83 -8.95
CA TYR A 279 -3.79 -6.22 -9.56
C TYR A 279 -3.85 -6.13 -11.08
N MET A 280 -4.98 -6.55 -11.68
CA MET A 280 -5.17 -6.41 -13.13
C MET A 280 -5.24 -4.95 -13.55
N GLU A 281 -5.91 -4.10 -12.75
CA GLU A 281 -5.94 -2.66 -13.02
C GLU A 281 -4.55 -2.02 -12.84
N GLN A 282 -3.77 -2.45 -11.85
CA GLN A 282 -2.38 -2.02 -11.68
C GLN A 282 -1.52 -2.36 -12.89
N LEU A 283 -1.66 -3.58 -13.44
CA LEU A 283 -0.91 -4.00 -14.63
C LEU A 283 -1.32 -3.22 -15.89
N ARG A 284 -2.63 -2.95 -16.08
CA ARG A 284 -3.11 -2.10 -17.17
C ARG A 284 -2.55 -0.68 -17.05
N HIS A 285 -2.59 -0.11 -15.84
CA HIS A 285 -2.03 1.19 -15.55
C HIS A 285 -0.52 1.23 -15.80
N PHE A 286 0.24 0.21 -15.33
CA PHE A 286 1.67 0.13 -15.59
C PHE A 286 1.98 0.13 -17.08
N ARG A 287 1.22 -0.64 -17.87
CA ARG A 287 1.33 -0.62 -19.33
C ARG A 287 1.04 0.77 -19.91
N ALA A 288 -0.02 1.44 -19.48
CA ALA A 288 -0.37 2.79 -19.94
C ALA A 288 0.72 3.82 -19.61
N VAL A 289 1.39 3.66 -18.46
CA VAL A 289 2.56 4.50 -18.08
C VAL A 289 3.75 4.22 -18.98
N ILE A 290 4.05 2.95 -19.30
CA ILE A 290 5.12 2.58 -20.25
C ILE A 290 4.86 3.20 -21.63
N GLU A 291 3.61 3.20 -22.08
CA GLU A 291 3.17 3.77 -23.37
C GLU A 291 3.09 5.32 -23.34
N GLY A 292 3.35 5.96 -22.19
CA GLY A 292 3.29 7.43 -22.02
C GLY A 292 1.87 8.00 -22.03
N ILE A 293 0.84 7.15 -21.86
CA ILE A 293 -0.59 7.54 -21.85
C ILE A 293 -1.01 8.07 -20.49
N GLU A 294 -0.47 7.47 -19.42
CA GLU A 294 -0.80 7.84 -18.04
C GLU A 294 0.47 8.16 -17.24
N VAL A 295 0.29 8.91 -16.15
CA VAL A 295 1.36 9.14 -15.15
C VAL A 295 1.21 8.15 -14.00
N PRO A 296 2.29 7.78 -13.29
CA PRO A 296 2.23 6.85 -12.17
C PRO A 296 1.20 7.26 -11.11
N LEU A 297 0.21 6.40 -10.82
CA LEU A 297 -0.74 6.59 -9.73
C LEU A 297 -0.09 6.38 -8.35
N CYS A 298 0.92 5.54 -8.30
CA CYS A 298 1.81 5.34 -7.17
C CYS A 298 3.25 5.36 -7.67
N SER A 299 3.89 6.52 -7.58
CA SER A 299 5.28 6.73 -8.00
C SER A 299 6.27 6.11 -7.01
N GLY A 300 7.55 6.04 -7.39
CA GLY A 300 8.62 5.68 -6.46
C GLY A 300 8.63 6.56 -5.21
N HIS A 301 8.42 7.87 -5.36
CA HIS A 301 8.30 8.81 -4.24
C HIS A 301 7.10 8.53 -3.34
N ASP A 302 5.94 8.16 -3.90
CA ASP A 302 4.80 7.73 -3.08
C ASP A 302 5.16 6.54 -2.21
N GLY A 303 5.82 5.53 -2.79
CA GLY A 303 6.30 4.36 -2.06
C GLY A 303 7.34 4.70 -1.00
N LEU A 304 8.30 5.59 -1.32
CA LEU A 304 9.28 6.11 -0.38
C LEU A 304 8.61 6.80 0.81
N ARG A 305 7.66 7.71 0.57
CA ARG A 305 6.91 8.40 1.63
C ARG A 305 6.10 7.43 2.49
N THR A 306 5.50 6.39 1.90
CA THR A 306 4.79 5.35 2.66
C THR A 306 5.76 4.54 3.52
N LEU A 307 6.95 4.20 3.01
CA LEU A 307 8.00 3.52 3.78
C LEU A 307 8.50 4.38 4.94
N GLU A 308 8.73 5.68 4.73
CA GLU A 308 9.14 6.63 5.78
C GLU A 308 8.15 6.66 6.94
N VAL A 309 6.85 6.78 6.64
CA VAL A 309 5.80 6.75 7.67
C VAL A 309 5.80 5.41 8.41
N THR A 310 5.91 4.29 7.67
CA THR A 310 5.91 2.95 8.26
C THR A 310 7.12 2.75 9.20
N ARG A 311 8.30 3.22 8.81
CA ARG A 311 9.50 3.20 9.67
C ARG A 311 9.36 4.13 10.88
N ALA A 312 8.74 5.30 10.68
CA ALA A 312 8.46 6.21 11.79
C ALA A 312 7.52 5.62 12.85
N VAL A 313 6.59 4.73 12.47
CA VAL A 313 5.76 3.98 13.43
C VAL A 313 6.63 3.14 14.36
N GLN A 314 7.61 2.39 13.83
CA GLN A 314 8.52 1.58 14.63
C GLN A 314 9.37 2.46 15.56
N ILE A 315 9.99 3.52 15.02
CA ILE A 315 10.83 4.44 15.80
C ILE A 315 10.01 5.11 16.92
N ALA A 316 8.77 5.53 16.63
CA ALA A 316 7.90 6.16 17.61
C ALA A 316 7.54 5.21 18.75
N ALA A 317 7.25 3.94 18.44
CA ALA A 317 6.95 2.92 19.44
C ALA A 317 8.17 2.57 20.30
N ASP A 318 9.34 2.37 19.70
CA ASP A 318 10.58 2.02 20.39
C ASP A 318 11.06 3.15 21.31
N THR A 319 10.99 4.39 20.82
CA THR A 319 11.45 5.58 21.57
C THR A 319 10.41 6.15 22.52
N ARG A 320 9.12 5.78 22.34
CA ARG A 320 7.96 6.38 23.03
C ARG A 320 7.87 7.90 22.84
N LYS A 321 8.32 8.39 21.69
CA LYS A 321 8.31 9.79 21.31
C LYS A 321 7.61 9.99 19.98
N SER A 322 7.03 11.17 19.79
CA SER A 322 6.54 11.57 18.47
C SER A 322 7.72 11.70 17.50
N VAL A 323 7.53 11.16 16.28
CA VAL A 323 8.49 11.29 15.19
C VAL A 323 7.97 12.31 14.18
N SER A 324 8.74 13.37 13.95
CA SER A 324 8.44 14.38 12.93
C SER A 324 9.04 13.97 11.58
N LEU A 325 8.25 14.09 10.52
CA LEU A 325 8.68 13.88 9.13
C LEU A 325 8.91 15.20 8.38
N PHE A 326 8.82 16.33 9.10
CA PHE A 326 8.88 17.69 8.56
C PHE A 326 10.28 18.19 8.13
N ASN A 327 11.34 17.65 8.70
CA ASN A 327 12.67 18.24 8.57
C ASN A 327 13.44 17.73 7.34
N ARG A 328 12.86 17.85 6.13
CA ARG A 328 13.59 17.60 4.89
C ARG A 328 13.57 18.82 3.99
N PRO A 329 14.69 19.11 3.25
CA PRO A 329 14.72 20.16 2.23
C PRO A 329 13.62 19.93 1.20
N GLY A 330 12.78 20.93 0.96
CA GLY A 330 11.72 20.91 -0.05
C GLY A 330 10.30 20.63 0.46
N PHE A 331 10.08 20.51 1.78
CA PHE A 331 8.75 20.42 2.34
C PHE A 331 8.29 21.79 2.87
N GLU A 332 7.49 22.50 2.09
CA GLU A 332 6.76 23.70 2.53
C GLU A 332 5.31 23.31 2.90
N LEU A 333 4.84 23.79 4.06
CA LEU A 333 3.42 23.69 4.39
C LEU A 333 2.62 24.55 3.41
N PRO A 334 1.50 24.04 2.87
CA PRO A 334 0.55 24.92 2.21
C PRO A 334 0.03 25.94 3.25
N SER A 335 0.15 27.23 2.87
CA SER A 335 -0.32 28.40 3.65
C SER A 335 -1.83 28.39 3.86
#